data_1439d3e1811e4735c57a7a85b8069a59
#
_entry.id   1439d3e1811e4735c57a7a85b8069a59
#
_cell.length_a   1.000
_cell.length_b   1.000
_cell.length_c   1.000
_cell.angle_alpha   90.00
_cell.angle_beta   90.00
_cell.angle_gamma   90.00
#
_symmetry.space_group_name_H-M   'P 1'
#
loop_
_entity.id
_entity.type
_entity.pdbx_description
1 polymer ?
#
loop_
_entity_poly.entity_id
_entity_poly.type
_entity_poly.pdbx_seq_one_letter_code
_entity_poly.pdbx_strand_id
1 'polypeptide(L)'
;PGIDGRKMSKSYNNIIPFLSTEKVLQKSIAKIVTNSLEPGDPKDPEGCTLFQLYTFFGSDDQINNLRQSYEDGIGWGDIKKELFAVINNEILPIREKYSELQNQPDLLNDLFADGARKVRPQAQELVKKLREAVGISKIV
;
A
#
# COMPACT_ATOMS: atom_id res chain seq x y z
N PRO A 1 4.68 6.09 4.59
CA PRO A 1 4.53 7.43 4.01
C PRO A 1 4.07 7.38 2.55
N GLY A 2 3.45 8.47 2.08
CA GLY A 2 3.13 8.68 0.68
C GLY A 2 4.27 9.35 -0.09
N ILE A 3 4.01 9.75 -1.36
CA ILE A 3 5.03 10.37 -2.22
C ILE A 3 5.62 11.68 -1.69
N ASP A 4 4.93 12.35 -0.77
CA ASP A 4 5.30 13.60 -0.11
C ASP A 4 5.82 13.44 1.34
N GLY A 5 6.06 12.20 1.77
CA GLY A 5 6.52 11.85 3.11
C GLY A 5 5.43 11.80 4.19
N ARG A 6 4.23 12.34 3.94
CA ARG A 6 3.10 12.31 4.87
C ARG A 6 2.35 10.98 4.79
N LYS A 7 1.46 10.72 5.74
CA LYS A 7 0.54 9.57 5.69
C LYS A 7 -0.23 9.57 4.36
N MET A 8 -0.28 8.43 3.68
CA MET A 8 -1.05 8.28 2.44
C MET A 8 -2.52 8.64 2.63
N SER A 9 -3.04 9.46 1.73
CA SER A 9 -4.45 9.85 1.69
C SER A 9 -4.90 10.11 0.27
N LYS A 10 -6.09 9.64 -0.09
CA LYS A 10 -6.70 9.94 -1.39
C LYS A 10 -6.91 11.46 -1.57
N SER A 11 -7.26 12.16 -0.48
CA SER A 11 -7.49 13.62 -0.50
C SER A 11 -6.23 14.42 -0.80
N TYR A 12 -5.06 13.90 -0.46
CA TYR A 12 -3.77 14.55 -0.72
C TYR A 12 -3.14 14.11 -2.04
N ASN A 13 -3.75 13.14 -2.74
CA ASN A 13 -3.21 12.56 -3.97
C ASN A 13 -1.74 12.10 -3.84
N ASN A 14 -1.37 11.62 -2.65
CA ASN A 14 -0.01 11.19 -2.30
C ASN A 14 0.14 9.68 -2.14
N ILE A 15 -0.84 8.90 -2.60
CA ILE A 15 -0.85 7.43 -2.49
C ILE A 15 0.11 6.79 -3.50
N ILE A 16 0.66 5.64 -3.10
CA ILE A 16 1.41 4.73 -3.98
C ILE A 16 0.50 3.52 -4.26
N PRO A 17 -0.02 3.37 -5.48
CA PRO A 17 -1.03 2.34 -5.80
C PRO A 17 -0.36 0.99 -6.09
N PHE A 18 -0.10 0.18 -5.08
CA PHE A 18 0.63 -1.10 -5.18
C PHE A 18 0.00 -2.11 -6.15
N LEU A 19 -1.34 -2.21 -6.20
CA LEU A 19 -2.04 -3.13 -7.10
C LEU A 19 -2.24 -2.59 -8.53
N SER A 20 -1.67 -1.44 -8.84
CA SER A 20 -1.67 -0.91 -10.21
C SER A 20 -0.66 -1.64 -11.10
N THR A 21 -0.66 -1.31 -12.40
CA THR A 21 0.37 -1.82 -13.31
C THR A 21 1.78 -1.40 -12.88
N GLU A 22 2.79 -2.19 -13.22
CA GLU A 22 4.20 -1.88 -12.94
C GLU A 22 4.58 -0.46 -13.37
N LYS A 23 4.15 -0.06 -14.57
CA LYS A 23 4.42 1.28 -15.11
C LYS A 23 3.84 2.39 -14.24
N VAL A 24 2.66 2.20 -13.66
CA VAL A 24 2.04 3.19 -12.76
C VAL A 24 2.75 3.20 -11.42
N LEU A 25 3.08 2.03 -10.86
CA LEU A 25 3.87 1.92 -9.63
C LEU A 25 5.23 2.61 -9.77
N GLN A 26 5.98 2.31 -10.85
CA GLN A 26 7.27 2.91 -11.13
C GLN A 26 7.19 4.44 -11.23
N LYS A 27 6.18 4.97 -11.95
CA LYS A 27 5.96 6.41 -12.05
C LYS A 27 5.61 7.05 -10.70
N SER A 28 4.89 6.35 -9.83
CA SER A 28 4.55 6.85 -8.49
C SER A 28 5.79 6.91 -7.60
N ILE A 29 6.63 5.88 -7.61
CA ILE A 29 7.90 5.87 -6.88
C ILE A 29 8.86 6.96 -7.39
N ALA A 30 8.91 7.17 -8.71
CA ALA A 30 9.73 8.24 -9.29
C ALA A 30 9.35 9.64 -8.78
N LYS A 31 8.08 9.86 -8.40
CA LYS A 31 7.58 11.13 -7.85
C LYS A 31 7.86 11.34 -6.36
N ILE A 32 8.36 10.34 -5.64
CA ILE A 32 8.69 10.51 -4.22
C ILE A 32 9.69 11.64 -4.08
N VAL A 33 9.35 12.58 -3.20
CA VAL A 33 10.16 13.79 -2.97
C VAL A 33 11.50 13.41 -2.35
N THR A 34 12.56 13.99 -2.87
CA THR A 34 13.96 13.88 -2.41
C THR A 34 14.56 15.27 -2.26
N ASN A 35 15.65 15.37 -1.53
CA ASN A 35 16.42 16.62 -1.47
C ASN A 35 17.32 16.80 -2.72
N SER A 36 18.13 17.86 -2.73
CA SER A 36 19.00 18.25 -3.84
C SER A 36 20.42 17.71 -3.76
N LEU A 37 20.70 16.70 -2.89
CA LEU A 37 22.04 16.09 -2.81
C LEU A 37 22.37 15.35 -4.10
N GLU A 38 23.58 15.58 -4.60
CA GLU A 38 24.06 14.96 -5.83
C GLU A 38 24.55 13.51 -5.62
N PRO A 39 24.68 12.72 -6.68
CA PRO A 39 25.41 11.46 -6.61
C PRO A 39 26.85 11.67 -6.09
N GLY A 40 27.28 10.85 -5.13
CA GLY A 40 28.54 10.98 -4.44
C GLY A 40 28.45 11.69 -3.08
N ASP A 41 27.40 12.46 -2.84
CA ASP A 41 27.16 13.05 -1.52
C ASP A 41 26.53 12.02 -0.57
N PRO A 42 27.08 11.80 0.63
CA PRO A 42 26.46 10.96 1.66
C PRO A 42 25.04 11.43 2.01
N LYS A 43 24.14 10.50 2.21
CA LYS A 43 22.71 10.77 2.47
C LYS A 43 22.27 10.13 3.78
N ASP A 44 21.39 10.83 4.52
CA ASP A 44 20.76 10.29 5.72
C ASP A 44 19.61 9.35 5.37
N PRO A 45 19.70 8.05 5.69
CA PRO A 45 18.61 7.11 5.46
C PRO A 45 17.42 7.32 6.41
N GLU A 46 17.65 7.74 7.67
CA GLU A 46 16.61 7.75 8.71
C GLU A 46 15.52 8.80 8.45
N GLY A 47 15.89 9.95 7.90
CA GLY A 47 14.94 11.00 7.50
C GLY A 47 14.32 10.80 6.11
N CYS A 48 14.68 9.73 5.40
CA CYS A 48 14.34 9.56 3.98
C CYS A 48 13.10 8.68 3.78
N THR A 49 12.08 9.24 3.10
CA THR A 49 10.85 8.51 2.73
C THR A 49 11.13 7.25 1.90
N LEU A 50 12.11 7.28 1.00
CA LEU A 50 12.49 6.12 0.18
C LEU A 50 13.03 4.99 1.05
N PHE A 51 13.91 5.31 2.00
CA PHE A 51 14.47 4.33 2.92
C PHE A 51 13.40 3.75 3.85
N GLN A 52 12.55 4.60 4.43
CA GLN A 52 11.42 4.14 5.25
C GLN A 52 10.49 3.18 4.50
N LEU A 53 10.19 3.46 3.23
CA LEU A 53 9.39 2.54 2.42
C LEU A 53 10.14 1.23 2.14
N TYR A 54 11.43 1.30 1.89
CA TYR A 54 12.26 0.12 1.61
C TYR A 54 12.28 -0.85 2.79
N THR A 55 12.32 -0.35 4.04
CA THR A 55 12.32 -1.20 5.24
C THR A 55 11.07 -2.06 5.43
N PHE A 56 9.97 -1.76 4.74
CA PHE A 56 8.76 -2.60 4.79
C PHE A 56 8.80 -3.79 3.83
N PHE A 57 9.70 -3.80 2.86
CA PHE A 57 9.71 -4.79 1.78
C PHE A 57 11.06 -5.50 1.64
N GLY A 58 12.16 -4.89 2.07
CA GLY A 58 13.50 -5.45 2.01
C GLY A 58 13.78 -6.42 3.16
N SER A 59 14.65 -7.41 2.92
CA SER A 59 15.24 -8.22 3.99
C SER A 59 16.27 -7.39 4.79
N ASP A 60 16.61 -7.87 5.98
CA ASP A 60 17.61 -7.20 6.84
C ASP A 60 18.95 -6.96 6.11
N ASP A 61 19.40 -7.93 5.32
CA ASP A 61 20.63 -7.79 4.53
C ASP A 61 20.50 -6.71 3.45
N GLN A 62 19.34 -6.67 2.76
CA GLN A 62 19.07 -5.65 1.76
C GLN A 62 18.99 -4.25 2.37
N ILE A 63 18.36 -4.12 3.54
CA ILE A 63 18.25 -2.85 4.27
C ILE A 63 19.62 -2.36 4.69
N ASN A 64 20.48 -3.25 5.24
CA ASN A 64 21.84 -2.90 5.64
C ASN A 64 22.71 -2.49 4.44
N ASN A 65 22.60 -3.21 3.32
CA ASN A 65 23.31 -2.86 2.09
C ASN A 65 22.87 -1.50 1.53
N LEU A 66 21.55 -1.23 1.52
CA LEU A 66 21.05 0.05 1.09
C LEU A 66 21.51 1.19 2.02
N ARG A 67 21.54 0.96 3.34
CA ARG A 67 22.09 1.91 4.32
C ARG A 67 23.53 2.30 4.00
N GLN A 68 24.38 1.30 3.73
CA GLN A 68 25.75 1.56 3.31
C GLN A 68 25.81 2.35 2.01
N SER A 69 24.98 2.01 1.02
CA SER A 69 24.89 2.76 -0.24
C SER A 69 24.51 4.23 -0.04
N TYR A 70 23.66 4.55 0.96
CA TYR A 70 23.34 5.94 1.32
C TYR A 70 24.57 6.69 1.84
N GLU A 71 25.38 6.06 2.68
CA GLU A 71 26.66 6.61 3.19
C GLU A 71 27.67 6.80 2.06
N ASP A 72 27.70 5.87 1.08
CA ASP A 72 28.56 5.92 -0.10
C ASP A 72 28.09 6.92 -1.18
N GLY A 73 26.93 7.57 -0.97
CA GLY A 73 26.46 8.63 -1.84
C GLY A 73 25.67 8.15 -3.06
N ILE A 74 24.95 7.03 -2.98
CA ILE A 74 24.08 6.51 -4.06
C ILE A 74 23.15 7.60 -4.62
N GLY A 75 22.94 7.63 -5.94
CA GLY A 75 22.05 8.57 -6.61
C GLY A 75 20.56 8.31 -6.30
N TRP A 76 19.76 9.38 -6.15
CA TRP A 76 18.32 9.25 -5.90
C TRP A 76 17.58 8.41 -6.94
N GLY A 77 18.01 8.48 -8.20
CA GLY A 77 17.43 7.67 -9.27
C GLY A 77 17.63 6.16 -9.07
N ASP A 78 18.79 5.77 -8.54
CA ASP A 78 19.13 4.36 -8.32
C ASP A 78 18.41 3.83 -7.08
N ILE A 79 18.33 4.61 -6.00
CA ILE A 79 17.50 4.28 -4.84
C ILE A 79 16.03 4.03 -5.24
N LYS A 80 15.47 4.89 -6.12
CA LYS A 80 14.10 4.72 -6.62
C LYS A 80 13.92 3.45 -7.46
N LYS A 81 14.95 3.05 -8.21
CA LYS A 81 14.93 1.78 -8.95
C LYS A 81 14.98 0.58 -8.02
N GLU A 82 15.83 0.62 -6.99
CA GLU A 82 15.92 -0.45 -5.99
C GLU A 82 14.62 -0.57 -5.19
N LEU A 83 14.05 0.56 -4.76
CA LEU A 83 12.75 0.57 -4.08
C LEU A 83 11.65 -0.02 -4.98
N PHE A 84 11.62 0.35 -6.25
CA PHE A 84 10.66 -0.22 -7.19
C PHE A 84 10.85 -1.74 -7.32
N ALA A 85 12.09 -2.21 -7.46
CA ALA A 85 12.38 -3.62 -7.63
C ALA A 85 11.92 -4.45 -6.43
N VAL A 86 12.22 -4.03 -5.19
CA VAL A 86 11.83 -4.76 -3.99
C VAL A 86 10.32 -4.78 -3.79
N ILE A 87 9.65 -3.64 -3.99
CA ILE A 87 8.18 -3.56 -3.90
C ILE A 87 7.53 -4.41 -5.00
N ASN A 88 7.98 -4.28 -6.24
CA ASN A 88 7.37 -5.00 -7.36
C ASN A 88 7.51 -6.52 -7.21
N ASN A 89 8.66 -6.99 -6.73
CA ASN A 89 8.88 -8.43 -6.49
C ASN A 89 7.92 -8.98 -5.43
N GLU A 90 7.69 -8.25 -4.35
CA GLU A 90 6.77 -8.66 -3.28
C GLU A 90 5.30 -8.59 -3.71
N ILE A 91 4.95 -7.56 -4.48
CA ILE A 91 3.55 -7.31 -4.87
C ILE A 91 3.12 -8.07 -6.13
N LEU A 92 4.07 -8.54 -6.97
CA LEU A 92 3.76 -9.22 -8.22
C LEU A 92 2.77 -10.38 -8.06
N PRO A 93 2.99 -11.37 -7.17
CA PRO A 93 2.05 -12.49 -7.02
C PRO A 93 0.67 -12.05 -6.52
N ILE A 94 0.61 -11.01 -5.70
CA ILE A 94 -0.64 -10.44 -5.21
C ILE A 94 -1.40 -9.73 -6.34
N ARG A 95 -0.68 -9.00 -7.19
CA ARG A 95 -1.24 -8.31 -8.36
C ARG A 95 -1.79 -9.29 -9.40
N GLU A 96 -1.09 -10.39 -9.64
CA GLU A 96 -1.56 -11.47 -10.52
C GLU A 96 -2.87 -12.06 -9.99
N LYS A 97 -2.91 -12.38 -8.69
CA LYS A 97 -4.12 -12.91 -8.06
C LYS A 97 -5.28 -11.90 -8.08
N TYR A 98 -4.99 -10.63 -7.85
CA TYR A 98 -5.97 -9.56 -7.96
C TYR A 98 -6.56 -9.49 -9.38
N SER A 99 -5.71 -9.55 -10.41
CA SER A 99 -6.15 -9.53 -11.82
C SER A 99 -6.99 -10.76 -12.19
N GLU A 100 -6.62 -11.94 -11.67
CA GLU A 100 -7.39 -13.16 -11.82
C GLU A 100 -8.82 -13.02 -11.24
N LEU A 101 -8.90 -12.53 -10.00
CA LEU A 101 -10.17 -12.35 -9.31
C LEU A 101 -11.04 -11.28 -9.97
N GLN A 102 -10.47 -10.21 -10.51
CA GLN A 102 -11.23 -9.21 -11.27
C GLN A 102 -11.94 -9.79 -12.51
N ASN A 103 -11.40 -10.85 -13.09
CA ASN A 103 -11.99 -11.53 -14.24
C ASN A 103 -13.01 -12.60 -13.83
N GLN A 104 -13.30 -12.76 -12.54
CA GLN A 104 -14.23 -13.77 -11.99
C GLN A 104 -15.34 -13.10 -11.13
N PRO A 105 -16.18 -12.23 -11.71
CA PRO A 105 -17.21 -11.51 -10.95
C PRO A 105 -18.22 -12.43 -10.26
N ASP A 106 -18.56 -13.56 -10.87
CA ASP A 106 -19.50 -14.52 -10.30
C ASP A 106 -18.94 -15.17 -9.03
N LEU A 107 -17.67 -15.57 -9.05
CA LEU A 107 -16.97 -16.07 -7.85
C LEU A 107 -16.98 -15.04 -6.73
N LEU A 108 -16.70 -13.78 -7.04
CA LEU A 108 -16.70 -12.70 -6.04
C LEU A 108 -18.11 -12.48 -5.46
N ASN A 109 -19.15 -12.50 -6.29
CA ASN A 109 -20.54 -12.37 -5.86
C ASN A 109 -20.95 -13.53 -4.94
N ASP A 110 -20.56 -14.76 -5.27
CA ASP A 110 -20.83 -15.93 -4.43
C ASP A 110 -20.14 -15.85 -3.07
N LEU A 111 -18.86 -15.43 -3.05
CA LEU A 111 -18.12 -15.22 -1.80
C LEU A 111 -18.76 -14.13 -0.93
N PHE A 112 -19.21 -13.02 -1.53
CA PHE A 112 -19.90 -11.96 -0.79
C PHE A 112 -21.27 -12.43 -0.28
N ALA A 113 -22.03 -13.18 -1.08
CA ALA A 113 -23.31 -13.71 -0.67
C ALA A 113 -23.16 -14.71 0.50
N ASP A 114 -22.16 -15.58 0.44
CA ASP A 114 -21.87 -16.53 1.52
C ASP A 114 -21.42 -15.80 2.81
N GLY A 115 -20.50 -14.86 2.70
CA GLY A 115 -20.08 -14.02 3.82
C GLY A 115 -21.24 -13.25 4.45
N ALA A 116 -22.10 -12.64 3.64
CA ALA A 116 -23.29 -11.93 4.09
C ALA A 116 -24.28 -12.88 4.80
N ARG A 117 -24.47 -14.09 4.29
CA ARG A 117 -25.34 -15.09 4.91
C ARG A 117 -24.87 -15.48 6.31
N LYS A 118 -23.54 -15.62 6.50
CA LYS A 118 -22.95 -15.97 7.80
C LYS A 118 -23.11 -14.87 8.85
N VAL A 119 -22.94 -13.60 8.46
CA VAL A 119 -22.95 -12.45 9.38
C VAL A 119 -24.36 -11.88 9.61
N ARG A 120 -25.25 -12.00 8.63
CA ARG A 120 -26.59 -11.40 8.66
C ARG A 120 -27.40 -11.71 9.93
N PRO A 121 -27.46 -12.94 10.47
CA PRO A 121 -28.24 -13.21 11.68
C PRO A 121 -27.76 -12.39 12.88
N GLN A 122 -26.44 -12.29 13.09
CA GLN A 122 -25.86 -11.50 14.18
C GLN A 122 -26.12 -10.00 14.00
N ALA A 123 -25.95 -9.49 12.77
CA ALA A 123 -26.23 -8.10 12.45
C ALA A 123 -27.70 -7.74 12.64
N GLN A 124 -28.63 -8.61 12.23
CA GLN A 124 -30.07 -8.39 12.40
C GLN A 124 -30.49 -8.37 13.86
N GLU A 125 -29.94 -9.26 14.69
CA GLU A 125 -30.22 -9.28 16.12
C GLU A 125 -29.73 -7.99 16.80
N LEU A 126 -28.49 -7.55 16.48
CA LEU A 126 -27.96 -6.30 17.02
C LEU A 126 -28.80 -5.09 16.59
N VAL A 127 -29.12 -4.98 15.30
CA VAL A 127 -29.94 -3.88 14.76
C VAL A 127 -31.32 -3.85 15.40
N LYS A 128 -31.93 -5.01 15.68
CA LYS A 128 -33.19 -5.12 16.38
C LYS A 128 -33.09 -4.51 17.78
N LYS A 129 -32.09 -4.92 18.58
CA LYS A 129 -31.83 -4.39 19.92
C LYS A 129 -31.59 -2.88 19.91
N LEU A 130 -30.83 -2.38 18.95
CA LEU A 130 -30.55 -0.95 18.81
C LEU A 130 -31.82 -0.16 18.48
N ARG A 131 -32.67 -0.66 17.57
CA ARG A 131 -33.94 -0.02 17.22
C ARG A 131 -34.89 0.05 18.42
N GLU A 132 -35.02 -1.03 19.18
CA GLU A 132 -35.82 -1.09 20.39
C GLU A 132 -35.30 -0.06 21.42
N ALA A 133 -33.96 0.01 21.63
CA ALA A 133 -33.36 0.93 22.59
C ALA A 133 -33.57 2.42 22.27
N VAL A 134 -33.65 2.78 20.97
CA VAL A 134 -33.86 4.17 20.54
C VAL A 134 -35.33 4.46 20.16
N GLY A 135 -36.26 3.54 20.40
CA GLY A 135 -37.70 3.73 20.15
C GLY A 135 -38.11 3.71 18.67
N ILE A 136 -37.27 3.14 17.78
CA ILE A 136 -37.59 2.98 16.36
C ILE A 136 -38.28 1.63 16.15
N SER A 137 -39.63 1.64 16.05
CA SER A 137 -40.40 0.46 15.68
C SER A 137 -40.37 0.24 14.15
N LYS A 138 -40.60 -1.01 13.70
CA LYS A 138 -40.91 -1.28 12.29
C LYS A 138 -42.12 -0.45 11.86
N ILE A 139 -41.94 0.31 10.79
CA ILE A 139 -43.09 0.83 10.05
C ILE A 139 -43.70 -0.40 9.36
N VAL A 140 -44.92 -0.73 9.73
CA VAL A 140 -45.70 -1.86 9.17
C VAL A 140 -46.07 -1.52 7.75
#